data_c0fec47f8ba95b13fa931b811067c4d1
#
_entry.id   c0fec47f8ba95b13fa931b811067c4d1
#
_cell.length_a   1.000
_cell.length_b   1.000
_cell.length_c   1.000
_cell.angle_alpha   90.00
_cell.angle_beta   90.00
_cell.angle_gamma   90.00
#
_symmetry.space_group_name_H-M   'P 1'
#
loop_
_entity.id
_entity.type
_entity.pdbx_description
1 polymer ?
#
loop_
_entity_poly.entity_id
_entity_poly.type
_entity_poly.pdbx_seq_one_letter_code
_entity_poly.pdbx_strand_id
1 'polypeptide(L)'
;MIPAHILAATRGAVLRDARFLEMAFDDGALRLWSGTGVIQAEGKPWYGTGALGAIDGIGDSTELQASGLRCQLSAVIPGIRDMAMARAKRVRGRPAALYYGVLDARWQVVGALALERQGLMDTMALIEGSAPVIEIMVEDKARDLWKPRTRYYTDADQQGEWPGDRLFEMVASMQQSDFKWGD
;
A
#
# COMPACT_ATOMS: atom_id res chain seq x y z
N MET A 1 -1.99 -17.84 -0.50
CA MET A 1 -2.68 -19.02 -1.13
C MET A 1 -3.52 -18.49 -2.28
N ILE A 2 -3.35 -19.03 -3.50
CA ILE A 2 -4.10 -18.60 -4.69
C ILE A 2 -5.52 -19.15 -4.63
N PRO A 3 -6.58 -18.34 -4.78
CA PRO A 3 -7.97 -18.80 -4.76
C PRO A 3 -8.26 -19.82 -5.87
N ALA A 4 -9.12 -20.80 -5.57
CA ALA A 4 -9.41 -21.91 -6.50
C ALA A 4 -10.02 -21.48 -7.84
N HIS A 5 -10.84 -20.42 -7.86
CA HIS A 5 -11.43 -19.89 -9.08
C HIS A 5 -10.39 -19.25 -10.02
N ILE A 6 -9.32 -18.65 -9.47
CA ILE A 6 -8.20 -18.12 -10.27
C ILE A 6 -7.43 -19.29 -10.91
N LEU A 7 -7.11 -20.33 -10.12
CA LEU A 7 -6.47 -21.53 -10.66
C LEU A 7 -7.34 -22.24 -11.73
N ALA A 8 -8.65 -22.23 -11.58
CA ALA A 8 -9.55 -22.77 -12.60
C ALA A 8 -9.50 -21.96 -13.90
N ALA A 9 -9.46 -20.63 -13.79
CA ALA A 9 -9.39 -19.75 -14.96
C ALA A 9 -8.07 -19.89 -15.74
N THR A 10 -6.94 -20.12 -15.06
CA THR A 10 -5.64 -20.33 -15.73
C THR A 10 -5.56 -21.64 -16.53
N ARG A 11 -6.48 -22.59 -16.29
CA ARG A 11 -6.58 -23.82 -17.07
C ARG A 11 -7.45 -23.69 -18.31
N GLY A 12 -8.13 -22.55 -18.48
CA GLY A 12 -8.96 -22.26 -19.63
C GLY A 12 -8.13 -21.89 -20.87
N ALA A 13 -8.75 -22.00 -22.06
CA ALA A 13 -8.11 -21.62 -23.32
C ALA A 13 -7.83 -20.10 -23.44
N VAL A 14 -8.58 -19.28 -22.72
CA VAL A 14 -8.44 -17.82 -22.70
C VAL A 14 -8.51 -17.34 -21.24
N LEU A 15 -7.45 -16.71 -20.78
CA LEU A 15 -7.42 -16.03 -19.50
C LEU A 15 -7.72 -14.54 -19.72
N ARG A 16 -8.76 -14.05 -19.05
CA ARG A 16 -9.07 -12.62 -18.97
C ARG A 16 -8.83 -12.18 -17.55
N ASP A 17 -7.83 -11.38 -17.35
CA ASP A 17 -7.44 -10.89 -16.03
C ASP A 17 -7.40 -9.37 -15.99
N ALA A 18 -7.53 -8.81 -14.81
CA ALA A 18 -7.44 -7.39 -14.56
C ALA A 18 -6.82 -7.10 -13.20
N ARG A 19 -6.21 -5.93 -13.10
CA ARG A 19 -5.73 -5.35 -11.86
C ARG A 19 -6.75 -4.35 -11.33
N PHE A 20 -6.86 -4.32 -10.01
CA PHE A 20 -7.80 -3.49 -9.28
C PHE A 20 -7.03 -2.73 -8.21
N LEU A 21 -7.05 -1.41 -8.26
CA LEU A 21 -6.36 -0.54 -7.31
C LEU A 21 -7.38 0.20 -6.45
N GLU A 22 -7.37 -0.04 -5.15
CA GLU A 22 -8.16 0.69 -4.16
C GLU A 22 -7.25 1.63 -3.38
N MET A 23 -7.59 2.90 -3.32
CA MET A 23 -6.91 3.93 -2.56
C MET A 23 -7.89 4.57 -1.60
N ALA A 24 -7.61 4.52 -0.31
CA ALA A 24 -8.47 5.13 0.70
C ALA A 24 -8.05 6.58 0.95
N PHE A 25 -9.03 7.49 0.91
CA PHE A 25 -8.86 8.90 1.25
C PHE A 25 -9.88 9.27 2.34
N ASP A 26 -9.75 10.46 2.93
CA ASP A 26 -10.65 10.94 3.98
C ASP A 26 -12.09 11.11 3.51
N ASP A 27 -12.26 11.44 2.23
CA ASP A 27 -13.54 11.68 1.56
C ASP A 27 -14.10 10.44 0.84
N GLY A 28 -13.48 9.28 1.04
CA GLY A 28 -13.90 8.00 0.48
C GLY A 28 -12.82 7.27 -0.30
N ALA A 29 -13.10 6.04 -0.70
CA ALA A 29 -12.17 5.24 -1.46
C ALA A 29 -12.30 5.49 -2.97
N LEU A 30 -11.16 5.65 -3.63
CA LEU A 30 -11.07 5.61 -5.09
C LEU A 30 -10.75 4.18 -5.51
N ARG A 31 -11.57 3.61 -6.40
CA ARG A 31 -11.43 2.26 -6.93
C ARG A 31 -11.29 2.29 -8.42
N LEU A 32 -10.16 1.83 -8.91
CA LEU A 32 -9.83 1.79 -10.33
C LEU A 32 -9.54 0.36 -10.76
N TRP A 33 -9.85 0.03 -12.01
CA TRP A 33 -9.44 -1.23 -12.62
C TRP A 33 -8.78 -1.00 -13.98
N SER A 34 -8.01 -1.96 -14.44
CA SER A 34 -7.15 -1.83 -15.63
C SER A 34 -7.91 -1.79 -16.97
N GLY A 35 -9.21 -2.04 -16.98
CA GLY A 35 -10.03 -1.97 -18.20
C GLY A 35 -10.76 -0.63 -18.35
N THR A 36 -11.86 -0.68 -19.06
CA THR A 36 -12.71 0.49 -19.37
C THR A 36 -14.13 0.30 -18.86
N GLY A 37 -14.83 1.40 -18.53
CA GLY A 37 -16.18 1.37 -18.00
C GLY A 37 -16.24 1.07 -16.52
N VAL A 38 -17.43 0.79 -16.02
CA VAL A 38 -17.67 0.49 -14.60
C VAL A 38 -18.03 -0.97 -14.43
N ILE A 39 -17.34 -1.66 -13.54
CA ILE A 39 -17.70 -3.04 -13.17
C ILE A 39 -17.96 -3.13 -11.67
N GLN A 40 -18.72 -4.14 -11.28
CA GLN A 40 -18.99 -4.43 -9.88
C GLN A 40 -18.11 -5.58 -9.41
N ALA A 41 -17.41 -5.37 -8.32
CA ALA A 41 -16.68 -6.43 -7.63
C ALA A 41 -16.85 -6.28 -6.12
N GLU A 42 -17.20 -7.37 -5.46
CA GLU A 42 -17.45 -7.40 -4.00
C GLU A 42 -18.46 -6.34 -3.52
N GLY A 43 -19.51 -6.09 -4.34
CA GLY A 43 -20.54 -5.11 -4.03
C GLY A 43 -20.09 -3.64 -4.13
N LYS A 44 -18.92 -3.39 -4.71
CA LYS A 44 -18.35 -2.04 -4.87
C LYS A 44 -18.16 -1.72 -6.35
N PRO A 45 -18.42 -0.46 -6.78
CA PRO A 45 -18.12 -0.03 -8.15
C PRO A 45 -16.61 0.22 -8.33
N TRP A 46 -16.08 -0.26 -9.46
CA TRP A 46 -14.71 -0.04 -9.89
C TRP A 46 -14.72 0.65 -11.24
N TYR A 47 -13.99 1.75 -11.34
CA TYR A 47 -13.99 2.61 -12.50
C TYR A 47 -12.80 2.30 -13.39
N GLY A 48 -13.09 1.82 -14.59
CA GLY A 48 -12.10 1.57 -15.63
C GLY A 48 -12.06 2.77 -16.57
N THR A 49 -10.99 3.49 -16.51
CA THR A 49 -10.75 4.65 -17.34
C THR A 49 -9.75 4.37 -18.45
N GLY A 50 -9.26 3.11 -18.54
CA GLY A 50 -8.04 2.82 -19.28
C GLY A 50 -6.81 3.52 -18.68
N ALA A 51 -6.99 4.11 -17.47
CA ALA A 51 -6.01 4.97 -16.84
C ALA A 51 -4.99 4.23 -16.00
N LEU A 52 -5.33 3.03 -15.51
CA LEU A 52 -4.39 2.23 -14.76
C LEU A 52 -3.36 1.64 -15.75
N GLY A 53 -2.24 2.33 -15.86
CA GLY A 53 -1.14 2.01 -16.78
C GLY A 53 -0.16 1.01 -16.16
N ALA A 54 1.14 1.33 -16.21
CA ALA A 54 2.17 0.48 -15.68
C ALA A 54 2.06 0.34 -14.15
N ILE A 55 2.26 -0.89 -13.67
CA ILE A 55 2.38 -1.22 -12.26
C ILE A 55 3.72 -1.94 -12.10
N ASP A 56 4.65 -1.28 -11.44
CA ASP A 56 6.00 -1.79 -11.19
C ASP A 56 6.17 -2.18 -9.72
N GLY A 57 7.08 -3.11 -9.43
CA GLY A 57 7.38 -3.53 -8.06
C GLY A 57 6.49 -4.66 -7.53
N ILE A 58 5.81 -5.41 -8.43
CA ILE A 58 5.01 -6.57 -8.02
C ILE A 58 5.89 -7.79 -7.71
N GLY A 59 7.18 -7.76 -8.10
CA GLY A 59 8.11 -8.87 -7.87
C GLY A 59 8.30 -9.18 -6.39
N ASP A 60 8.27 -10.47 -6.04
CA ASP A 60 8.69 -10.93 -4.72
C ASP A 60 10.22 -10.96 -4.67
N SER A 61 10.79 -10.22 -3.74
CA SER A 61 12.20 -10.34 -3.39
C SER A 61 12.32 -11.37 -2.25
N THR A 62 13.25 -12.32 -2.40
CA THR A 62 13.62 -13.22 -1.29
C THR A 62 14.46 -12.50 -0.24
N GLU A 63 14.92 -11.29 -0.53
CA GLU A 63 15.57 -10.41 0.43
C GLU A 63 14.50 -9.59 1.18
N LEU A 64 14.72 -9.37 2.46
CA LEU A 64 13.92 -8.50 3.33
C LEU A 64 14.07 -7.01 2.93
N GLN A 65 13.92 -6.73 1.64
CA GLN A 65 13.87 -5.36 1.14
C GLN A 65 12.41 -4.93 1.05
N ALA A 66 12.09 -3.81 1.68
CA ALA A 66 10.79 -3.16 1.54
C ALA A 66 10.64 -2.69 0.08
N SER A 67 10.05 -3.53 -0.76
CA SER A 67 9.79 -3.19 -2.16
C SER A 67 8.53 -2.31 -2.23
N GLY A 68 8.70 -1.06 -2.61
CA GLY A 68 7.60 -0.16 -2.89
C GLY A 68 6.87 -0.57 -4.18
N LEU A 69 5.55 -0.36 -4.20
CA LEU A 69 4.73 -0.50 -5.40
C LEU A 69 4.61 0.87 -6.06
N ARG A 70 4.94 0.94 -7.34
CA ARG A 70 4.74 2.13 -8.17
C ARG A 70 3.56 1.89 -9.10
N CYS A 71 2.54 2.71 -8.99
CA CYS A 71 1.37 2.69 -9.87
C CYS A 71 1.37 3.95 -10.73
N GLN A 72 1.13 3.80 -12.02
CA GLN A 72 0.98 4.91 -12.95
C GLN A 72 -0.45 4.97 -13.45
N LEU A 73 -1.07 6.13 -13.33
CA LEU A 73 -2.41 6.42 -13.84
C LEU A 73 -2.30 7.44 -14.99
N SER A 74 -3.02 7.21 -16.08
CA SER A 74 -3.10 8.21 -17.15
C SER A 74 -3.82 9.47 -16.64
N ALA A 75 -3.17 10.61 -16.75
CA ALA A 75 -3.74 11.92 -16.40
C ALA A 75 -4.51 12.59 -17.55
N VAL A 76 -4.67 11.89 -18.68
CA VAL A 76 -5.40 12.40 -19.85
C VAL A 76 -6.90 12.52 -19.57
N ILE A 77 -7.41 11.76 -18.62
CA ILE A 77 -8.84 11.72 -18.31
C ILE A 77 -9.21 12.91 -17.41
N PRO A 78 -10.10 13.82 -17.88
CA PRO A 78 -10.60 14.89 -17.04
C PRO A 78 -11.22 14.36 -15.76
N GLY A 79 -10.99 15.04 -14.65
CA GLY A 79 -11.49 14.64 -13.32
C GLY A 79 -10.53 13.75 -12.53
N ILE A 80 -9.80 12.82 -13.15
CA ILE A 80 -8.76 12.05 -12.43
C ILE A 80 -7.58 12.97 -12.08
N ARG A 81 -7.17 13.83 -13.01
CA ARG A 81 -6.12 14.83 -12.79
C ARG A 81 -6.48 15.77 -11.64
N ASP A 82 -7.68 16.37 -11.70
CA ASP A 82 -8.12 17.34 -10.70
C ASP A 82 -8.27 16.70 -9.32
N MET A 83 -8.81 15.50 -9.28
CA MET A 83 -8.94 14.72 -8.06
C MET A 83 -7.56 14.34 -7.48
N ALA A 84 -6.61 13.93 -8.31
CA ALA A 84 -5.27 13.60 -7.86
C ALA A 84 -4.55 14.84 -7.33
N MET A 85 -4.64 15.98 -8.02
CA MET A 85 -4.04 17.24 -7.58
C MET A 85 -4.65 17.74 -6.26
N ALA A 86 -5.97 17.64 -6.08
CA ALA A 86 -6.64 18.01 -4.85
C ALA A 86 -6.22 17.12 -3.67
N ARG A 87 -5.91 15.87 -3.92
CA ARG A 87 -5.57 14.86 -2.90
C ARG A 87 -4.08 14.65 -2.69
N ALA A 88 -3.21 15.11 -3.61
CA ALA A 88 -1.76 14.86 -3.58
C ALA A 88 -1.10 15.23 -2.24
N LYS A 89 -1.55 16.29 -1.59
CA LYS A 89 -1.03 16.73 -0.28
C LYS A 89 -1.52 15.88 0.91
N ARG A 90 -2.50 14.99 0.70
CA ARG A 90 -3.16 14.22 1.76
C ARG A 90 -3.04 12.70 1.56
N VAL A 91 -2.18 12.26 0.65
CA VAL A 91 -2.02 10.83 0.34
C VAL A 91 -1.15 10.11 1.36
N ARG A 92 -0.17 10.80 1.92
CA ARG A 92 0.85 10.18 2.75
C ARG A 92 0.26 9.45 3.95
N GLY A 93 0.65 8.19 4.11
CA GLY A 93 0.17 7.33 5.18
C GLY A 93 -1.23 6.76 4.97
N ARG A 94 -1.89 7.04 3.81
CA ARG A 94 -3.20 6.48 3.49
C ARG A 94 -3.07 5.09 2.88
N PRO A 95 -3.93 4.14 3.24
CA PRO A 95 -3.85 2.78 2.72
C PRO A 95 -4.17 2.72 1.23
N ALA A 96 -3.40 1.88 0.54
CA ALA A 96 -3.68 1.45 -0.82
C ALA A 96 -3.53 -0.06 -0.93
N ALA A 97 -4.34 -0.68 -1.78
CA ALA A 97 -4.32 -2.11 -2.02
C ALA A 97 -4.49 -2.41 -3.51
N LEU A 98 -3.65 -3.31 -4.00
CA LEU A 98 -3.69 -3.83 -5.35
C LEU A 98 -4.23 -5.25 -5.31
N TYR A 99 -5.23 -5.51 -6.14
CA TYR A 99 -5.84 -6.82 -6.26
C TYR A 99 -5.72 -7.34 -7.68
N TYR A 100 -5.73 -8.64 -7.79
CA TYR A 100 -5.86 -9.39 -9.03
C TYR A 100 -7.25 -10.00 -9.13
N GLY A 101 -7.87 -9.90 -10.29
CA GLY A 101 -9.17 -10.50 -10.56
C GLY A 101 -9.22 -11.16 -11.92
N VAL A 102 -10.06 -12.18 -12.02
CA VAL A 102 -10.34 -12.87 -13.28
C VAL A 102 -11.73 -12.51 -13.76
N LEU A 103 -11.87 -12.34 -15.05
CA LEU A 103 -13.09 -11.92 -15.71
C LEU A 103 -13.65 -13.05 -16.58
N ASP A 104 -14.97 -13.14 -16.66
CA ASP A 104 -15.67 -14.05 -17.57
C ASP A 104 -15.73 -13.49 -19.00
N ALA A 105 -16.41 -14.22 -19.90
CA ALA A 105 -16.61 -13.80 -21.27
C ALA A 105 -17.48 -12.53 -21.41
N ARG A 106 -18.21 -12.14 -20.37
CA ARG A 106 -19.04 -10.94 -20.31
C ARG A 106 -18.37 -9.81 -19.58
N TRP A 107 -17.07 -9.92 -19.29
CA TRP A 107 -16.29 -8.94 -18.53
C TRP A 107 -16.80 -8.74 -17.09
N GLN A 108 -17.37 -9.77 -16.48
CA GLN A 108 -17.77 -9.74 -15.08
C GLN A 108 -16.70 -10.43 -14.22
N VAL A 109 -16.48 -9.93 -13.03
CA VAL A 109 -15.53 -10.53 -12.08
C VAL A 109 -16.00 -11.88 -11.62
N VAL A 110 -15.15 -12.88 -11.71
CA VAL A 110 -15.42 -14.27 -11.27
C VAL A 110 -14.84 -14.45 -9.88
N GLY A 111 -15.71 -14.66 -8.91
CA GLY A 111 -15.31 -14.87 -7.52
C GLY A 111 -14.80 -13.62 -6.83
N ALA A 112 -14.00 -13.80 -5.77
CA ALA A 112 -13.43 -12.71 -5.01
C ALA A 112 -12.13 -12.19 -5.63
N LEU A 113 -11.82 -10.92 -5.42
CA LEU A 113 -10.53 -10.35 -5.81
C LEU A 113 -9.42 -10.92 -4.92
N ALA A 114 -8.30 -11.28 -5.51
CA ALA A 114 -7.12 -11.72 -4.76
C ALA A 114 -6.23 -10.53 -4.43
N LEU A 115 -5.94 -10.31 -3.17
CA LEU A 115 -5.00 -9.28 -2.74
C LEU A 115 -3.59 -9.66 -3.21
N GLU A 116 -2.97 -8.80 -4.04
CA GLU A 116 -1.58 -8.95 -4.47
C GLU A 116 -0.62 -8.18 -3.57
N ARG A 117 -0.94 -6.91 -3.32
CA ARG A 117 -0.11 -6.02 -2.51
C ARG A 117 -0.99 -5.05 -1.72
N GLN A 118 -0.51 -4.66 -0.57
CA GLN A 118 -1.10 -3.58 0.23
C GLN A 118 -0.01 -2.79 0.91
N GLY A 119 -0.24 -1.51 1.11
CA GLY A 119 0.71 -0.65 1.77
C GLY A 119 0.12 0.70 2.09
N LEU A 120 1.00 1.64 2.40
CA LEU A 120 0.64 3.03 2.66
C LEU A 120 1.17 3.88 1.51
N MET A 121 0.33 4.76 0.97
CA MET A 121 0.76 5.74 -0.03
C MET A 121 1.76 6.70 0.62
N ASP A 122 2.87 6.95 -0.06
CA ASP A 122 3.86 7.94 0.37
C ASP A 122 3.73 9.22 -0.44
N THR A 123 3.79 9.11 -1.76
CA THR A 123 3.73 10.24 -2.67
C THR A 123 2.76 10.02 -3.80
N MET A 124 2.17 11.12 -4.27
CA MET A 124 1.40 11.18 -5.50
C MET A 124 1.89 12.41 -6.27
N ALA A 125 2.41 12.21 -7.46
CA ALA A 125 2.96 13.26 -8.30
C ALA A 125 2.38 13.24 -9.70
N LEU A 126 2.14 14.40 -10.29
CA LEU A 126 1.82 14.53 -11.70
C LEU A 126 3.14 14.69 -12.46
N ILE A 127 3.40 13.77 -13.39
CA ILE A 127 4.52 13.84 -14.32
C ILE A 127 3.97 14.39 -15.62
N GLU A 128 4.38 15.61 -15.96
CA GLU A 128 3.96 16.28 -17.20
C GLU A 128 4.81 15.80 -18.38
N GLY A 129 4.19 15.70 -19.55
CA GLY A 129 4.83 15.27 -20.80
C GLY A 129 3.82 15.15 -21.94
N SER A 130 4.22 14.54 -23.04
CA SER A 130 3.33 14.26 -24.18
C SER A 130 2.15 13.36 -23.79
N ALA A 131 2.33 12.51 -22.80
CA ALA A 131 1.28 11.71 -22.15
C ALA A 131 1.43 11.90 -20.63
N PRO A 132 0.71 12.84 -20.01
CA PRO A 132 0.83 13.10 -18.59
C PRO A 132 0.34 11.91 -17.78
N VAL A 133 1.10 11.55 -16.74
CA VAL A 133 0.78 10.44 -15.82
C VAL A 133 0.81 10.90 -14.38
N ILE A 134 -0.05 10.31 -13.58
CA ILE A 134 -0.03 10.44 -12.13
C ILE A 134 0.71 9.21 -11.59
N GLU A 135 1.83 9.45 -10.96
CA GLU A 135 2.61 8.41 -10.31
C GLU A 135 2.26 8.35 -8.82
N ILE A 136 1.99 7.16 -8.34
CA ILE A 136 1.66 6.88 -6.95
C ILE A 136 2.69 5.89 -6.43
N MET A 137 3.37 6.27 -5.35
CA MET A 137 4.27 5.39 -4.63
C MET A 137 3.55 4.84 -3.40
N VAL A 138 3.53 3.53 -3.30
CA VAL A 138 2.94 2.81 -2.15
C VAL A 138 4.06 2.05 -1.46
N GLU A 139 4.29 2.35 -0.21
CA GLU A 139 5.31 1.68 0.62
C GLU A 139 4.72 0.46 1.31
N ASP A 140 5.49 -0.62 1.35
CA ASP A 140 5.13 -1.79 2.12
C ASP A 140 5.19 -1.47 3.63
N LYS A 141 4.27 -2.06 4.39
CA LYS A 141 4.29 -2.00 5.87
C LYS A 141 5.57 -2.54 6.47
N ALA A 142 6.30 -3.41 5.77
CA ALA A 142 7.62 -3.90 6.19
C ALA A 142 8.62 -2.76 6.43
N ARG A 143 8.46 -1.59 5.79
CA ARG A 143 9.28 -0.41 6.05
C ARG A 143 9.17 0.09 7.49
N ASP A 144 8.03 -0.11 8.16
CA ASP A 144 7.87 0.28 9.56
C ASP A 144 8.75 -0.54 10.51
N LEU A 145 9.17 -1.75 10.10
CA LEU A 145 10.13 -2.56 10.85
C LEU A 145 11.53 -1.91 10.91
N TRP A 146 11.86 -1.11 9.91
CA TRP A 146 13.16 -0.43 9.80
C TRP A 146 13.15 1.00 10.34
N LYS A 147 11.98 1.53 10.68
CA LYS A 147 11.91 2.83 11.36
C LYS A 147 12.39 2.66 12.80
N PRO A 148 13.49 3.31 13.19
CA PRO A 148 13.90 3.29 14.59
C PRO A 148 12.73 3.85 15.40
N ARG A 149 12.25 3.07 16.34
CA ARG A 149 11.31 3.58 17.33
C ARG A 149 12.07 4.60 18.17
N THR A 150 11.54 5.80 18.30
CA THR A 150 12.06 6.85 19.21
C THR A 150 11.71 6.48 20.64
N ARG A 151 12.23 5.32 21.09
CA ARG A 151 12.07 4.86 22.46
C ARG A 151 13.42 4.87 23.14
N TYR A 152 13.44 5.39 24.34
CA TYR A 152 14.63 5.48 25.16
C TYR A 152 14.53 4.50 26.30
N TYR A 153 15.66 3.91 26.68
CA TYR A 153 15.75 3.10 27.90
C TYR A 153 15.83 4.03 29.12
N THR A 154 14.75 4.77 29.36
CA THR A 154 14.63 5.70 30.47
C THR A 154 13.35 5.40 31.25
N ASP A 155 13.37 5.70 32.54
CA ASP A 155 12.20 5.56 33.39
C ASP A 155 11.01 6.37 32.90
N ALA A 156 11.23 7.59 32.42
CA ALA A 156 10.19 8.45 31.90
C ALA A 156 9.48 7.86 30.66
N ASP A 157 10.23 7.23 29.74
CA ASP A 157 9.66 6.60 28.55
C ASP A 157 8.89 5.33 28.91
N GLN A 158 9.40 4.57 29.89
CA GLN A 158 8.73 3.36 30.41
C GLN A 158 7.43 3.71 31.12
N GLN A 159 7.46 4.71 32.01
CA GLN A 159 6.27 5.18 32.73
C GLN A 159 5.18 5.74 31.80
N GLY A 160 5.56 6.31 30.66
CA GLY A 160 4.63 6.82 29.66
C GLY A 160 3.76 5.71 29.04
N GLU A 161 4.30 4.50 28.87
CA GLU A 161 3.57 3.35 28.31
C GLU A 161 2.98 2.44 29.39
N TRP A 162 3.74 2.24 30.46
CA TRP A 162 3.39 1.35 31.59
C TRP A 162 3.46 2.13 32.91
N PRO A 163 2.41 2.89 33.26
CA PRO A 163 2.40 3.65 34.50
C PRO A 163 2.61 2.74 35.69
N GLY A 164 3.60 3.06 36.52
CA GLY A 164 3.96 2.28 37.73
C GLY A 164 5.04 1.22 37.49
N ASP A 165 5.49 0.97 36.27
CA ASP A 165 6.64 0.12 36.01
C ASP A 165 7.94 0.86 36.31
N ARG A 166 8.73 0.37 37.26
CA ARG A 166 9.97 0.99 37.75
C ARG A 166 11.24 0.31 37.25
N LEU A 167 11.14 -0.51 36.19
CA LEU A 167 12.28 -1.31 35.72
C LEU A 167 13.49 -0.44 35.35
N PHE A 168 13.26 0.76 34.80
CA PHE A 168 14.33 1.66 34.37
C PHE A 168 14.64 2.80 35.33
N GLU A 169 14.09 2.79 36.55
CA GLU A 169 14.37 3.80 37.59
C GLU A 169 15.87 3.92 37.92
N MET A 170 16.58 2.80 37.85
CA MET A 170 18.02 2.76 38.18
C MET A 170 18.94 3.19 37.03
N VAL A 171 18.44 3.32 35.82
CA VAL A 171 19.28 3.61 34.62
C VAL A 171 20.05 4.92 34.77
N ALA A 172 19.41 5.95 35.29
CA ALA A 172 20.07 7.26 35.49
C ALA A 172 21.21 7.19 36.51
N SER A 173 21.06 6.41 37.60
CA SER A 173 22.09 6.21 38.60
C SER A 173 23.24 5.34 38.10
N MET A 174 22.96 4.35 37.27
CA MET A 174 23.96 3.46 36.68
C MET A 174 24.90 4.19 35.70
N GLN A 175 24.45 5.23 35.03
CA GLN A 175 25.28 6.03 34.12
C GLN A 175 26.38 6.82 34.82
N GLN A 176 26.24 7.06 36.12
CA GLN A 176 27.21 7.80 36.95
C GLN A 176 28.06 6.89 37.85
N SER A 177 27.90 5.57 37.76
CA SER A 177 28.57 4.61 38.61
C SER A 177 29.80 4.03 37.90
N ASP A 178 30.98 4.25 38.46
CA ASP A 178 32.21 3.57 38.08
C ASP A 178 32.21 2.16 38.68
N PHE A 179 31.93 1.16 37.85
CA PHE A 179 32.06 -0.24 38.24
C PHE A 179 33.52 -0.70 38.02
N LYS A 180 34.25 -0.95 39.11
CA LYS A 180 35.51 -1.67 39.03
C LYS A 180 35.22 -3.16 38.99
N TRP A 181 35.60 -3.83 37.90
CA TRP A 181 35.54 -5.27 37.78
C TRP A 181 36.84 -5.88 38.29
N GLY A 182 36.76 -6.64 39.37
CA GLY A 182 37.81 -7.52 39.81
C GLY A 182 38.82 -6.86 40.76
N ASP A 183 38.74 -7.18 42.02
CA ASP A 183 39.85 -7.40 42.94
C ASP A 183 40.03 -8.90 43.09
#